data_65104395c08989297c5b1996674869ab
#
_entry.id   65104395c08989297c5b1996674869ab
#
_cell.length_a   1.000
_cell.length_b   1.000
_cell.length_c   1.000
_cell.angle_alpha   90.00
_cell.angle_beta   90.00
_cell.angle_gamma   90.00
#
_symmetry.space_group_name_H-M   'P 1'
#
loop_
_entity.id
_entity.type
_entity.pdbx_description
1 polymer ?
#
loop_
_entity_poly.entity_id
_entity_poly.type
_entity_poly.pdbx_seq_one_letter_code
_entity_poly.pdbx_strand_id
1 'polypeptide(L)'
;MIVLSCNNLYKSFGIDSILENICFTVNEGDKIGIIGVNGTGKTTLMKIISGEYGYDEGDIYTSKDCEIGYLEQNTNFHSNNTIFEEVLEVFKPLIDMEIYLRELEHKIAEEGSKSNSTILEKLMNDYSHHLELFAEKNGYGYKSEAKGILKGLGFKDEDIDKPISILSGGEKTRVLLGKLLLKNLLYYC
;
A
#
# COMPACT_ATOMS: atom_id res chain seq x y z
N MET A 1 2.10 3.01 -24.25
CA MET A 1 2.00 4.40 -23.75
C MET A 1 3.18 4.67 -22.82
N ILE A 2 3.75 5.91 -22.79
CA ILE A 2 4.82 6.25 -21.85
C ILE A 2 4.20 6.38 -20.45
N VAL A 3 4.72 5.61 -19.51
CA VAL A 3 4.26 5.63 -18.10
C VAL A 3 5.24 6.37 -17.18
N LEU A 4 6.55 6.37 -17.51
CA LEU A 4 7.58 7.08 -16.79
C LEU A 4 8.64 7.59 -17.77
N SER A 5 9.13 8.80 -17.57
CA SER A 5 10.26 9.35 -18.31
C SER A 5 11.15 10.18 -17.38
N CYS A 6 12.46 9.96 -17.46
CA CYS A 6 13.47 10.77 -16.80
C CYS A 6 14.30 11.48 -17.87
N ASN A 7 14.50 12.80 -17.72
CA ASN A 7 15.26 13.61 -18.64
C ASN A 7 16.31 14.42 -17.88
N ASN A 8 17.57 14.23 -18.25
CA ASN A 8 18.74 14.95 -17.72
C ASN A 8 18.74 15.01 -16.18
N LEU A 9 18.46 13.84 -15.53
CA LEU A 9 18.36 13.76 -14.08
C LEU A 9 19.76 13.80 -13.45
N TYR A 10 19.95 14.71 -12.49
CA TYR A 10 21.16 14.86 -11.68
C TYR A 10 20.86 14.72 -10.20
N LYS A 11 21.77 14.07 -9.47
CA LYS A 11 21.73 13.98 -8.02
C LYS A 11 23.11 13.89 -7.42
N SER A 12 23.37 14.76 -6.43
CA SER A 12 24.58 14.76 -5.62
C SER A 12 24.24 14.70 -4.12
N PHE A 13 25.19 14.19 -3.33
CA PHE A 13 25.16 14.25 -1.88
C PHE A 13 26.44 14.94 -1.40
N GLY A 14 26.30 16.19 -0.97
CA GLY A 14 27.45 17.05 -0.66
C GLY A 14 28.29 17.33 -1.91
N ILE A 15 29.54 16.87 -1.93
CA ILE A 15 30.46 17.04 -3.06
C ILE A 15 30.46 15.86 -4.04
N ASP A 16 29.81 14.77 -3.68
CA ASP A 16 29.84 13.54 -4.48
C ASP A 16 28.63 13.50 -5.45
N SER A 17 28.91 13.53 -6.75
CA SER A 17 27.90 13.31 -7.78
C SER A 17 27.57 11.82 -7.87
N ILE A 18 26.28 11.49 -7.75
CA ILE A 18 25.79 10.09 -7.74
C ILE A 18 25.07 9.75 -9.05
N LEU A 19 24.29 10.68 -9.56
CA LEU A 19 23.58 10.52 -10.83
C LEU A 19 23.93 11.71 -11.72
N GLU A 20 24.34 11.43 -12.95
CA GLU A 20 24.72 12.45 -13.93
C GLU A 20 24.01 12.18 -15.24
N ASN A 21 23.20 13.14 -15.68
CA ASN A 21 22.55 13.14 -16.98
C ASN A 21 21.79 11.83 -17.29
N ILE A 22 21.01 11.33 -16.31
CA ILE A 22 20.23 10.09 -16.49
C ILE A 22 19.01 10.38 -17.36
N CYS A 23 18.93 9.69 -18.50
CA CYS A 23 17.82 9.79 -19.43
C CYS A 23 17.30 8.40 -19.78
N PHE A 24 16.02 8.15 -19.59
CA PHE A 24 15.33 6.93 -20.04
C PHE A 24 13.83 7.13 -20.07
N THR A 25 13.15 6.22 -20.76
CA THR A 25 11.70 6.19 -20.87
C THR A 25 11.20 4.78 -20.66
N VAL A 26 10.11 4.64 -19.93
CA VAL A 26 9.41 3.37 -19.67
C VAL A 26 8.05 3.43 -20.32
N ASN A 27 7.71 2.43 -21.11
CA ASN A 27 6.39 2.26 -21.67
C ASN A 27 5.59 1.23 -20.86
N GLU A 28 4.29 1.29 -20.99
CA GLU A 28 3.39 0.29 -20.45
C GLU A 28 3.80 -1.13 -20.88
N GLY A 29 3.90 -2.05 -19.92
CA GLY A 29 4.31 -3.42 -20.14
C GLY A 29 5.82 -3.66 -20.24
N ASP A 30 6.66 -2.60 -20.24
CA ASP A 30 8.11 -2.77 -20.27
C ASP A 30 8.62 -3.45 -18.99
N LYS A 31 9.68 -4.27 -19.17
CA LYS A 31 10.46 -4.87 -18.10
C LYS A 31 11.89 -4.36 -18.18
N ILE A 32 12.28 -3.50 -17.26
CA ILE A 32 13.59 -2.84 -17.28
C ILE A 32 14.46 -3.38 -16.14
N GLY A 33 15.70 -3.78 -16.48
CA GLY A 33 16.73 -4.15 -15.50
C GLY A 33 17.80 -3.06 -15.39
N ILE A 34 18.04 -2.57 -14.17
CA ILE A 34 19.13 -1.63 -13.86
C ILE A 34 20.31 -2.45 -13.30
N ILE A 35 21.40 -2.48 -14.05
CA ILE A 35 22.62 -3.23 -13.71
C ILE A 35 23.81 -2.26 -13.49
N GLY A 36 24.72 -2.64 -12.63
CA GLY A 36 25.92 -1.86 -12.30
C GLY A 36 26.54 -2.33 -10.98
N VAL A 37 27.78 -1.94 -10.73
CA VAL A 37 28.50 -2.26 -9.49
C VAL A 37 27.84 -1.58 -8.26
N ASN A 38 28.19 -2.04 -7.06
CA ASN A 38 27.66 -1.42 -5.86
C ASN A 38 28.18 0.04 -5.72
N GLY A 39 27.34 0.95 -5.27
CA GLY A 39 27.66 2.36 -5.13
C GLY A 39 27.37 3.25 -6.35
N THR A 40 26.94 2.69 -7.49
CA THR A 40 26.64 3.46 -8.73
C THR A 40 25.32 4.21 -8.73
N GLY A 41 24.67 4.39 -7.59
CA GLY A 41 23.42 5.18 -7.51
C GLY A 41 22.14 4.46 -7.89
N LYS A 42 22.14 3.13 -8.14
CA LYS A 42 20.91 2.37 -8.50
C LYS A 42 19.77 2.56 -7.49
N THR A 43 20.08 2.38 -6.20
CA THR A 43 19.09 2.57 -5.12
C THR A 43 18.67 4.04 -5.02
N THR A 44 19.58 4.99 -5.22
CA THR A 44 19.28 6.42 -5.24
C THR A 44 18.30 6.75 -6.36
N LEU A 45 18.53 6.22 -7.57
CA LEU A 45 17.61 6.41 -8.69
C LEU A 45 16.22 5.85 -8.39
N MET A 46 16.13 4.64 -7.83
CA MET A 46 14.84 4.05 -7.45
C MET A 46 14.11 4.87 -6.38
N LYS A 47 14.83 5.40 -5.38
CA LYS A 47 14.26 6.26 -4.33
C LYS A 47 13.83 7.63 -4.85
N ILE A 48 14.47 8.15 -5.87
CA ILE A 48 14.03 9.37 -6.56
C ILE A 48 12.76 9.11 -7.36
N ILE A 49 12.70 7.99 -8.10
CA ILE A 49 11.51 7.60 -8.87
C ILE A 49 10.32 7.35 -7.95
N SER A 50 10.53 6.73 -6.79
CA SER A 50 9.47 6.51 -5.79
C SER A 50 9.03 7.78 -5.04
N GLY A 51 9.75 8.90 -5.22
CA GLY A 51 9.47 10.16 -4.54
C GLY A 51 10.01 10.25 -3.11
N GLU A 52 10.80 9.27 -2.65
CA GLU A 52 11.44 9.32 -1.32
C GLU A 52 12.59 10.33 -1.27
N TYR A 53 13.32 10.49 -2.37
CA TYR A 53 14.42 11.45 -2.49
C TYR A 53 14.08 12.50 -3.54
N GLY A 54 14.46 13.76 -3.26
CA GLY A 54 14.50 14.81 -4.28
C GLY A 54 15.74 14.67 -5.18
N TYR A 55 15.65 15.22 -6.38
CA TYR A 55 16.76 15.37 -7.33
C TYR A 55 17.18 16.84 -7.45
N ASP A 56 18.38 17.09 -8.00
CA ASP A 56 18.95 18.43 -8.03
C ASP A 56 18.61 19.15 -9.35
N GLU A 57 18.67 18.43 -10.49
CA GLU A 57 18.35 18.96 -11.82
C GLU A 57 17.66 17.89 -12.68
N GLY A 58 16.97 18.32 -13.74
CA GLY A 58 16.25 17.46 -14.67
C GLY A 58 14.78 17.36 -14.39
N ASP A 59 14.10 16.49 -15.12
CA ASP A 59 12.66 16.29 -15.03
C ASP A 59 12.28 14.81 -14.94
N ILE A 60 11.30 14.51 -14.09
CA ILE A 60 10.67 13.20 -14.03
C ILE A 60 9.19 13.37 -14.38
N TYR A 61 8.76 12.67 -15.41
CA TYR A 61 7.36 12.58 -15.78
C TYR A 61 6.82 11.21 -15.40
N THR A 62 5.68 11.20 -14.72
CA THR A 62 4.89 9.98 -14.45
C THR A 62 3.48 10.21 -15.00
N SER A 63 2.92 9.22 -15.69
CA SER A 63 1.53 9.26 -16.15
C SER A 63 0.58 9.40 -14.97
N LYS A 64 -0.51 10.18 -15.13
CA LYS A 64 -1.50 10.39 -14.07
C LYS A 64 -2.18 9.11 -13.60
N ASP A 65 -2.27 8.13 -14.48
CA ASP A 65 -2.90 6.84 -14.22
C ASP A 65 -1.89 5.77 -13.75
N CYS A 66 -0.63 6.17 -13.50
CA CYS A 66 0.44 5.27 -13.06
C CYS A 66 0.79 5.54 -11.59
N GLU A 67 0.56 4.56 -10.74
CA GLU A 67 1.03 4.57 -9.36
C GLU A 67 2.37 3.83 -9.25
N ILE A 68 3.34 4.43 -8.56
CA ILE A 68 4.66 3.85 -8.38
C ILE A 68 4.71 3.12 -7.04
N GLY A 69 4.84 1.79 -7.09
CA GLY A 69 5.14 0.97 -5.91
C GLY A 69 6.63 0.69 -5.82
N TYR A 70 7.24 1.00 -4.69
CA TYR A 70 8.65 0.72 -4.43
C TYR A 70 8.82 -0.34 -3.34
N LEU A 71 9.64 -1.35 -3.61
CA LEU A 71 9.97 -2.42 -2.68
C LEU A 71 11.42 -2.28 -2.24
N GLU A 72 11.65 -1.91 -0.99
CA GLU A 72 13.00 -1.83 -0.43
C GLU A 72 13.63 -3.21 -0.26
N GLN A 73 14.94 -3.29 -0.51
CA GLN A 73 15.72 -4.54 -0.38
C GLN A 73 15.87 -4.98 1.09
N ASN A 74 15.93 -4.03 2.02
CA ASN A 74 16.11 -4.27 3.45
C ASN A 74 14.94 -3.67 4.23
N THR A 75 13.87 -4.43 4.42
CA THR A 75 12.76 -3.98 5.24
C THR A 75 12.83 -4.61 6.62
N ASN A 76 13.10 -3.77 7.60
CA ASN A 76 12.95 -4.15 9.00
C ASN A 76 11.49 -3.85 9.40
N PHE A 77 10.70 -4.90 9.58
CA PHE A 77 9.42 -4.74 10.27
C PHE A 77 9.69 -4.49 11.74
N HIS A 78 9.20 -3.39 12.26
CA HIS A 78 9.28 -3.04 13.69
C HIS A 78 8.00 -3.39 14.44
N SER A 79 7.05 -4.06 13.77
CA SER A 79 5.79 -4.48 14.37
C SER A 79 5.90 -5.87 14.97
N ASN A 80 5.11 -6.14 16.02
CA ASN A 80 4.90 -7.48 16.57
C ASN A 80 3.71 -8.18 15.91
N ASN A 81 3.23 -7.65 14.79
CA ASN A 81 2.09 -8.17 14.06
C ASN A 81 2.35 -9.58 13.55
N THR A 82 1.29 -10.34 13.37
CA THR A 82 1.32 -11.53 12.53
C THR A 82 1.45 -11.15 11.05
N ILE A 83 1.78 -12.10 10.19
CA ILE A 83 1.83 -11.90 8.72
C ILE A 83 0.50 -11.34 8.22
N PHE A 84 -0.61 -11.90 8.71
CA PHE A 84 -1.95 -11.49 8.27
C PHE A 84 -2.29 -10.06 8.74
N GLU A 85 -2.04 -9.75 10.00
CA GLU A 85 -2.25 -8.40 10.54
C GLU A 85 -1.43 -7.35 9.80
N GLU A 86 -0.17 -7.66 9.49
CA GLU A 86 0.72 -6.77 8.75
C GLU A 86 0.19 -6.46 7.34
N VAL A 87 -0.33 -7.47 6.65
CA VAL A 87 -0.93 -7.29 5.32
C VAL A 87 -2.26 -6.53 5.41
N LEU A 88 -3.04 -6.75 6.47
CA LEU A 88 -4.30 -6.06 6.71
C LEU A 88 -4.14 -4.55 6.96
N GLU A 89 -2.94 -4.07 7.32
CA GLU A 89 -2.69 -2.63 7.48
C GLU A 89 -3.02 -1.81 6.21
N VAL A 90 -2.90 -2.43 5.03
CA VAL A 90 -3.30 -1.80 3.76
C VAL A 90 -4.77 -1.41 3.77
N PHE A 91 -5.60 -2.20 4.44
CA PHE A 91 -7.05 -2.01 4.55
C PHE A 91 -7.48 -1.21 5.79
N LYS A 92 -6.54 -0.49 6.42
CA LYS A 92 -6.85 0.29 7.64
C LYS A 92 -8.09 1.17 7.50
N PRO A 93 -8.33 1.90 6.38
CA PRO A 93 -9.55 2.69 6.23
C PRO A 93 -10.83 1.84 6.26
N LEU A 94 -10.81 0.61 5.73
CA LEU A 94 -11.95 -0.31 5.78
C LEU A 94 -12.13 -0.89 7.18
N ILE A 95 -11.05 -1.20 7.87
CA ILE A 95 -11.08 -1.69 9.26
C ILE A 95 -11.66 -0.62 10.18
N ASP A 96 -11.22 0.63 10.04
CA ASP A 96 -11.73 1.75 10.82
C ASP A 96 -13.23 1.99 10.55
N MET A 97 -13.67 1.82 9.30
CA MET A 97 -15.08 1.89 8.92
C MET A 97 -15.89 0.71 9.50
N GLU A 98 -15.37 -0.52 9.49
CA GLU A 98 -16.01 -1.69 10.15
C GLU A 98 -16.20 -1.45 11.65
N ILE A 99 -15.20 -0.88 12.32
CA ILE A 99 -15.28 -0.51 13.74
C ILE A 99 -16.37 0.55 13.96
N TYR A 100 -16.38 1.59 13.14
CA TYR A 100 -17.37 2.67 13.24
C TYR A 100 -18.81 2.16 13.02
N LEU A 101 -19.03 1.29 12.06
CA LEU A 101 -20.34 0.66 11.85
C LEU A 101 -20.81 -0.11 13.10
N ARG A 102 -19.93 -0.86 13.75
CA ARG A 102 -20.26 -1.57 15.01
C ARG A 102 -20.59 -0.60 16.16
N GLU A 103 -19.86 0.50 16.25
CA GLU A 103 -20.18 1.54 17.25
C GLU A 103 -21.55 2.17 16.99
N LEU A 104 -21.93 2.41 15.72
CA LEU A 104 -23.25 2.91 15.36
C LEU A 104 -24.34 1.88 15.70
N GLU A 105 -24.13 0.58 15.46
CA GLU A 105 -25.04 -0.50 15.84
C GLU A 105 -25.32 -0.47 17.36
N HIS A 106 -24.28 -0.34 18.17
CA HIS A 106 -24.42 -0.21 19.63
C HIS A 106 -25.24 1.03 20.04
N LYS A 107 -24.92 2.19 19.45
CA LYS A 107 -25.65 3.43 19.74
C LYS A 107 -27.12 3.36 19.32
N ILE A 108 -27.40 2.77 18.18
CA ILE A 108 -28.77 2.55 17.67
C ILE A 108 -29.57 1.65 18.65
N ALA A 109 -28.94 0.56 19.13
CA ALA A 109 -29.58 -0.33 20.09
C ALA A 109 -29.87 0.35 21.42
N GLU A 110 -28.97 1.18 21.93
CA GLU A 110 -29.16 1.96 23.15
C GLU A 110 -30.26 3.01 23.02
N GLU A 111 -30.25 3.80 21.94
CA GLU A 111 -31.23 4.87 21.72
C GLU A 111 -32.63 4.32 21.36
N GLY A 112 -32.69 3.18 20.70
CA GLY A 112 -33.96 2.49 20.40
C GLY A 112 -34.74 2.14 21.67
N SER A 113 -34.04 1.90 22.80
CA SER A 113 -34.67 1.64 24.09
C SER A 113 -35.18 2.92 24.80
N LYS A 114 -34.70 4.13 24.42
CA LYS A 114 -34.97 5.41 25.08
C LYS A 114 -36.10 6.23 24.44
N SER A 115 -36.72 5.74 23.34
CA SER A 115 -37.81 6.41 22.60
C SER A 115 -37.44 7.80 22.03
N ASN A 116 -36.17 8.10 21.78
CA ASN A 116 -35.72 9.36 21.21
C ASN A 116 -35.66 9.25 19.65
N SER A 117 -36.80 9.47 19.00
CA SER A 117 -36.97 9.22 17.55
C SER A 117 -36.02 10.05 16.66
N THR A 118 -35.71 11.28 17.03
CA THR A 118 -34.88 12.17 16.20
C THR A 118 -33.39 11.77 16.20
N ILE A 119 -32.86 11.34 17.34
CA ILE A 119 -31.49 10.87 17.45
C ILE A 119 -31.35 9.52 16.77
N LEU A 120 -32.30 8.64 16.99
CA LEU A 120 -32.34 7.32 16.37
C LEU A 120 -32.35 7.41 14.83
N GLU A 121 -33.18 8.30 14.28
CA GLU A 121 -33.26 8.53 12.82
C GLU A 121 -31.90 9.00 12.24
N LYS A 122 -31.22 9.93 12.92
CA LYS A 122 -29.89 10.37 12.50
C LYS A 122 -28.85 9.25 12.52
N LEU A 123 -28.83 8.45 13.58
CA LEU A 123 -27.91 7.30 13.70
C LEU A 123 -28.18 6.25 12.61
N MET A 124 -29.43 5.97 12.31
CA MET A 124 -29.80 5.02 11.26
C MET A 124 -29.42 5.51 9.86
N ASN A 125 -29.58 6.82 9.59
CA ASN A 125 -29.14 7.41 8.32
C ASN A 125 -27.62 7.36 8.16
N ASP A 126 -26.88 7.68 9.22
CA ASP A 126 -25.42 7.61 9.25
C ASP A 126 -24.92 6.16 9.04
N TYR A 127 -25.53 5.22 9.75
CA TYR A 127 -25.25 3.79 9.56
C TYR A 127 -25.49 3.32 8.11
N SER A 128 -26.64 3.66 7.55
CA SER A 128 -26.98 3.27 6.17
C SER A 128 -25.98 3.82 5.16
N HIS A 129 -25.60 5.09 5.29
CA HIS A 129 -24.61 5.73 4.42
C HIS A 129 -23.24 5.04 4.49
N HIS A 130 -22.73 4.78 5.71
CA HIS A 130 -21.42 4.13 5.88
C HIS A 130 -21.45 2.66 5.47
N LEU A 131 -22.58 1.98 5.62
CA LEU A 131 -22.78 0.61 5.17
C LEU A 131 -22.71 0.50 3.65
N GLU A 132 -23.32 1.44 2.92
CA GLU A 132 -23.23 1.53 1.46
C GLU A 132 -21.78 1.77 1.01
N LEU A 133 -21.09 2.73 1.61
CA LEU A 133 -19.67 3.01 1.32
C LEU A 133 -18.75 1.81 1.62
N PHE A 134 -19.04 1.08 2.71
CA PHE A 134 -18.30 -0.12 3.06
C PHE A 134 -18.48 -1.22 2.03
N ALA A 135 -19.72 -1.43 1.56
CA ALA A 135 -20.05 -2.41 0.52
C ALA A 135 -19.41 -2.03 -0.83
N GLU A 136 -19.50 -0.77 -1.26
CA GLU A 136 -18.89 -0.25 -2.49
C GLU A 136 -17.38 -0.47 -2.53
N LYS A 137 -16.71 -0.33 -1.37
CA LYS A 137 -15.25 -0.53 -1.22
C LYS A 137 -14.84 -1.99 -0.98
N ASN A 138 -15.69 -2.97 -1.29
CA ASN A 138 -15.46 -4.40 -1.03
C ASN A 138 -15.16 -4.72 0.45
N GLY A 139 -15.79 -3.99 1.38
CA GLY A 139 -15.56 -4.15 2.81
C GLY A 139 -15.84 -5.55 3.37
N TYR A 140 -16.68 -6.34 2.72
CA TYR A 140 -16.94 -7.74 3.10
C TYR A 140 -15.88 -8.72 2.58
N GLY A 141 -15.12 -8.32 1.55
CA GLY A 141 -14.17 -9.19 0.84
C GLY A 141 -12.71 -9.01 1.23
N TYR A 142 -12.32 -7.88 1.81
CA TYR A 142 -10.92 -7.51 1.99
C TYR A 142 -10.07 -8.54 2.76
N LYS A 143 -10.65 -9.22 3.77
CA LYS A 143 -9.95 -10.28 4.53
C LYS A 143 -9.66 -11.51 3.66
N SER A 144 -10.59 -11.86 2.78
CA SER A 144 -10.43 -12.98 1.85
C SER A 144 -9.43 -12.66 0.75
N GLU A 145 -9.42 -11.41 0.29
CA GLU A 145 -8.47 -10.88 -0.69
C GLU A 145 -7.04 -10.91 -0.13
N ALA A 146 -6.83 -10.40 1.09
CA ALA A 146 -5.55 -10.49 1.79
C ALA A 146 -5.04 -11.93 1.89
N LYS A 147 -5.92 -12.88 2.30
CA LYS A 147 -5.57 -14.32 2.34
C LYS A 147 -5.24 -14.88 0.96
N GLY A 148 -5.99 -14.50 -0.06
CA GLY A 148 -5.76 -14.92 -1.45
C GLY A 148 -4.39 -14.51 -1.95
N ILE A 149 -3.97 -13.27 -1.73
CA ILE A 149 -2.64 -12.76 -2.09
C ILE A 149 -1.55 -13.49 -1.32
N LEU A 150 -1.69 -13.69 0.00
CA LEU A 150 -0.70 -14.43 0.79
C LEU A 150 -0.54 -15.87 0.29
N LYS A 151 -1.62 -16.55 -0.05
CA LYS A 151 -1.56 -17.90 -0.67
C LYS A 151 -0.89 -17.88 -2.02
N GLY A 152 -1.18 -16.90 -2.87
CA GLY A 152 -0.52 -16.70 -4.17
C GLY A 152 0.99 -16.47 -4.04
N LEU A 153 1.43 -15.88 -2.93
CA LEU A 153 2.84 -15.67 -2.60
C LEU A 153 3.49 -16.85 -1.87
N GLY A 154 2.76 -17.99 -1.71
CA GLY A 154 3.27 -19.25 -1.18
C GLY A 154 3.23 -19.37 0.34
N PHE A 155 2.46 -18.54 1.04
CA PHE A 155 2.16 -18.74 2.47
C PHE A 155 0.99 -19.73 2.63
N LYS A 156 1.10 -20.63 3.60
CA LYS A 156 0.04 -21.57 3.95
C LYS A 156 -0.88 -20.95 5.01
N ASP A 157 -2.08 -21.50 5.17
CA ASP A 157 -3.03 -21.04 6.20
C ASP A 157 -2.45 -21.12 7.63
N GLU A 158 -1.56 -22.08 7.89
CA GLU A 158 -0.86 -22.25 9.17
C GLU A 158 0.27 -21.23 9.41
N ASP A 159 0.70 -20.52 8.37
CA ASP A 159 1.80 -19.56 8.45
C ASP A 159 1.30 -18.14 8.73
N ILE A 160 0.08 -17.79 8.29
CA ILE A 160 -0.41 -16.41 8.31
C ILE A 160 -0.53 -15.79 9.71
N ASP A 161 -0.69 -16.64 10.73
CA ASP A 161 -0.78 -16.23 12.14
C ASP A 161 0.60 -16.18 12.84
N LYS A 162 1.69 -16.49 12.12
CA LYS A 162 3.05 -16.39 12.66
C LYS A 162 3.49 -14.92 12.77
N PRO A 163 4.26 -14.59 13.83
CA PRO A 163 4.83 -13.24 13.95
C PRO A 163 5.76 -12.92 12.79
N ILE A 164 5.66 -11.71 12.24
CA ILE A 164 6.51 -11.25 11.12
C ILE A 164 8.01 -11.20 11.50
N SER A 165 8.31 -11.05 12.78
CA SER A 165 9.67 -10.95 13.31
C SER A 165 10.51 -12.20 13.04
N ILE A 166 9.89 -13.40 12.99
CA ILE A 166 10.59 -14.68 12.80
C ILE A 166 10.84 -15.04 11.33
N LEU A 167 10.29 -14.24 10.40
CA LEU A 167 10.42 -14.51 8.97
C LEU A 167 11.84 -14.27 8.47
N SER A 168 12.26 -15.12 7.52
CA SER A 168 13.47 -14.89 6.72
C SER A 168 13.34 -13.63 5.87
N GLY A 169 14.45 -13.07 5.39
CA GLY A 169 14.45 -11.89 4.52
C GLY A 169 13.60 -12.09 3.26
N GLY A 170 13.66 -13.26 2.63
CA GLY A 170 12.85 -13.57 1.46
C GLY A 170 11.35 -13.65 1.75
N GLU A 171 10.94 -14.15 2.91
CA GLU A 171 9.54 -14.16 3.33
C GLU A 171 9.04 -12.75 3.65
N LYS A 172 9.85 -11.94 4.32
CA LYS A 172 9.55 -10.51 4.55
C LYS A 172 9.32 -9.76 3.24
N THR A 173 10.18 -9.99 2.23
CA THR A 173 10.02 -9.40 0.91
C THR A 173 8.71 -9.82 0.25
N ARG A 174 8.30 -11.10 0.40
CA ARG A 174 7.00 -11.58 -0.13
C ARG A 174 5.81 -10.92 0.57
N VAL A 175 5.86 -10.69 1.88
CA VAL A 175 4.82 -9.96 2.62
C VAL A 175 4.69 -8.53 2.10
N LEU A 176 5.79 -7.83 1.88
CA LEU A 176 5.78 -6.48 1.31
C LEU A 176 5.23 -6.44 -0.11
N LEU A 177 5.61 -7.43 -0.93
CA LEU A 177 5.03 -7.56 -2.26
C LEU A 177 3.50 -7.75 -2.17
N GLY A 178 3.03 -8.53 -1.20
CA GLY A 178 1.61 -8.68 -0.92
C GLY A 178 0.93 -7.36 -0.57
N LYS A 179 1.54 -6.56 0.31
CA LYS A 179 1.03 -5.20 0.65
C LYS A 179 0.96 -4.29 -0.59
N LEU A 180 1.96 -4.31 -1.47
CA LEU A 180 1.95 -3.53 -2.71
C LEU A 180 0.85 -3.98 -3.68
N LEU A 181 0.70 -5.29 -3.89
CA LEU A 181 -0.36 -5.83 -4.76
C LEU A 181 -1.75 -5.47 -4.27
N LEU A 182 -1.99 -5.55 -2.96
CA LEU A 182 -3.27 -5.17 -2.35
C LEU A 182 -3.52 -3.67 -2.46
N LYS A 183 -2.49 -2.84 -2.30
CA LYS A 183 -2.61 -1.39 -2.45
C LYS A 183 -3.06 -1.01 -3.86
N ASN A 184 -2.46 -1.60 -4.89
CA ASN A 184 -2.84 -1.36 -6.28
C ASN A 184 -4.26 -1.85 -6.58
N LEU A 185 -4.72 -2.96 -5.99
CA LEU A 185 -6.08 -3.45 -6.17
C LEU A 185 -7.15 -2.50 -5.59
N LEU A 186 -6.83 -1.75 -4.52
CA LEU A 186 -7.74 -0.76 -3.93
C LEU A 186 -8.01 0.46 -4.84
N TYR A 187 -7.15 0.72 -5.84
CA TYR A 187 -7.31 1.85 -6.76
C TYR A 187 -7.98 1.49 -8.08
N TYR A 188 -8.22 0.20 -8.35
CA TYR A 188 -8.88 -0.27 -9.56
C TYR A 188 -10.36 -0.70 -9.34
N CYS A 189 -10.92 -0.49 -8.15
CA CYS A 189 -12.32 -0.78 -7.84
C CYS A 189 -13.18 0.47 -7.88
#